data_d0c3e488c49ef1a744d3c07f0cfd11d3
#
_entry.id   d0c3e488c49ef1a744d3c07f0cfd11d3
#
_cell.length_a   1.000
_cell.length_b   1.000
_cell.length_c   1.000
_cell.angle_alpha   90.00
_cell.angle_beta   90.00
_cell.angle_gamma   90.00
#
_symmetry.space_group_name_H-M   'P 1'
#
loop_
_entity.id
_entity.type
_entity.pdbx_description
1 polymer ?
#
loop_
_entity_poly.entity_id
_entity_poly.type
_entity_poly.pdbx_seq_one_letter_code
_entity_poly.pdbx_strand_id
1 'polypeptide(L)'
;MVSNLELQNKIAILLVSHGSSLPFAEVTFNEIKDKFNKATGFATEVGYMKVAEPSIAGAVENLKEEVPELEKIIAIPVFLAPGIHTNIDIPTLLGLSPLETDPRCPDGNYPDDHYLSIAEDVDFDGDIELLPAIGPDDNLLEVIDKRINESLA
;
A
#
# COMPACT_ATOMS: atom_id res chain seq x y z
N MET A 1 5.08 17.95 6.36
CA MET A 1 4.37 16.70 6.70
C MET A 1 3.57 16.87 7.98
N VAL A 2 2.39 16.25 8.02
CA VAL A 2 1.53 16.33 9.23
C VAL A 2 2.20 15.51 10.33
N SER A 3 2.49 16.16 11.46
CA SER A 3 2.97 15.52 12.66
C SER A 3 2.11 15.99 13.83
N ASN A 4 1.18 15.14 14.24
CA ASN A 4 0.37 15.35 15.43
C ASN A 4 0.42 14.05 16.24
N LEU A 5 0.93 14.15 17.47
CA LEU A 5 1.11 12.99 18.34
C LEU A 5 -0.20 12.24 18.63
N GLU A 6 -1.31 12.97 18.74
CA GLU A 6 -2.64 12.38 18.94
C GLU A 6 -3.06 11.54 17.72
N LEU A 7 -2.83 12.05 16.49
CA LEU A 7 -3.12 11.31 15.27
C LEU A 7 -2.22 10.07 15.12
N GLN A 8 -0.96 10.15 15.50
CA GLN A 8 -0.02 9.03 15.43
C GLN A 8 -0.43 7.85 16.32
N ASN A 9 -1.18 8.09 17.38
CA ASN A 9 -1.69 7.04 18.27
C ASN A 9 -2.96 6.35 17.74
N LYS A 10 -3.57 6.89 16.70
CA LYS A 10 -4.86 6.41 16.17
C LYS A 10 -4.84 6.06 14.69
N ILE A 11 -3.85 6.54 13.95
CA ILE A 11 -3.73 6.38 12.51
C ILE A 11 -2.41 5.71 12.17
N ALA A 12 -2.46 4.73 11.28
CA ALA A 12 -1.29 4.09 10.69
C ALA A 12 -1.34 4.18 9.17
N ILE A 13 -0.19 4.03 8.55
CA ILE A 13 0.00 4.12 7.10
C ILE A 13 0.35 2.75 6.54
N LEU A 14 -0.37 2.33 5.53
CA LEU A 14 -0.10 1.13 4.76
C LEU A 14 0.34 1.49 3.35
N LEU A 15 1.60 1.26 3.06
CA LEU A 15 2.12 1.35 1.69
C LEU A 15 1.83 0.04 0.98
N VAL A 16 1.18 0.08 -0.17
CA VAL A 16 0.85 -1.14 -0.92
C VAL A 16 1.75 -1.25 -2.14
N SER A 17 2.42 -2.38 -2.24
CA SER A 17 3.31 -2.74 -3.36
C SER A 17 2.83 -4.01 -4.05
N HIS A 18 3.20 -4.17 -5.31
CA HIS A 18 2.84 -5.36 -6.09
C HIS A 18 3.44 -6.64 -5.50
N GLY A 19 4.69 -6.59 -5.06
CA GLY A 19 5.48 -7.76 -4.70
C GLY A 19 6.31 -8.29 -5.86
N SER A 20 7.42 -8.91 -5.54
CA SER A 20 8.35 -9.49 -6.51
C SER A 20 9.03 -10.71 -5.90
N SER A 21 9.38 -11.68 -6.73
CA SER A 21 10.21 -12.81 -6.33
C SER A 21 11.70 -12.44 -6.11
N LEU A 22 12.10 -11.25 -6.58
CA LEU A 22 13.45 -10.72 -6.36
C LEU A 22 13.43 -9.78 -5.13
N PRO A 23 14.51 -9.76 -4.33
CA PRO A 23 14.54 -9.04 -3.06
C PRO A 23 14.64 -7.52 -3.19
N PHE A 24 14.90 -7.00 -4.38
CA PHE A 24 15.20 -5.57 -4.57
C PHE A 24 14.02 -4.65 -4.23
N ALA A 25 12.80 -5.07 -4.56
CA ALA A 25 11.60 -4.31 -4.23
C ALA A 25 11.39 -4.24 -2.71
N GLU A 26 11.56 -5.33 -1.99
CA GLU A 26 11.43 -5.37 -0.54
C GLU A 26 12.45 -4.45 0.15
N VAL A 27 13.71 -4.48 -0.29
CA VAL A 27 14.75 -3.59 0.24
C VAL A 27 14.38 -2.13 0.04
N THR A 28 13.95 -1.77 -1.17
CA THR A 28 13.57 -0.40 -1.51
C THR A 28 12.35 0.07 -0.71
N PHE A 29 11.31 -0.76 -0.64
CA PHE A 29 10.09 -0.41 0.08
C PHE A 29 10.30 -0.34 1.59
N ASN A 30 11.12 -1.18 2.17
CA ASN A 30 11.48 -1.09 3.59
C ASN A 30 12.23 0.21 3.88
N GLU A 31 13.12 0.63 3.00
CA GLU A 31 13.81 1.91 3.13
C GLU A 31 12.83 3.10 3.03
N ILE A 32 11.89 3.07 2.10
CA ILE A 32 10.83 4.09 1.98
C ILE A 32 9.99 4.15 3.25
N LYS A 33 9.56 2.99 3.76
CA LYS A 33 8.80 2.86 5.00
C LYS A 33 9.54 3.49 6.17
N ASP A 34 10.79 3.14 6.37
CA ASP A 34 11.60 3.63 7.48
C ASP A 34 11.83 5.15 7.40
N LYS A 35 12.10 5.66 6.22
CA LYS A 35 12.24 7.10 5.98
C LYS A 35 10.94 7.85 6.27
N PHE A 36 9.81 7.31 5.81
CA PHE A 36 8.50 7.93 6.03
C PHE A 36 8.12 7.92 7.52
N ASN A 37 8.26 6.79 8.19
CA ASN A 37 8.02 6.68 9.63
C ASN A 37 8.88 7.67 10.41
N LYS A 38 10.18 7.74 10.11
CA LYS A 38 11.10 8.67 10.76
C LYS A 38 10.72 10.14 10.53
N ALA A 39 10.28 10.47 9.32
CA ALA A 39 9.93 11.84 8.96
C ALA A 39 8.60 12.29 9.56
N THR A 40 7.64 11.41 9.75
CA THR A 40 6.27 11.74 10.14
C THR A 40 5.88 11.28 11.54
N GLY A 41 6.54 10.24 12.06
CA GLY A 41 6.17 9.57 13.31
C GLY A 41 4.98 8.61 13.19
N PHE A 42 4.33 8.51 12.03
CA PHE A 42 3.27 7.52 11.83
C PHE A 42 3.84 6.10 11.72
N ALA A 43 3.24 5.16 12.45
CA ALA A 43 3.46 3.75 12.22
C ALA A 43 3.18 3.43 10.76
N THR A 44 4.15 2.85 10.08
CA THR A 44 4.10 2.62 8.64
C THR A 44 4.53 1.20 8.33
N GLU A 45 3.76 0.51 7.52
CA GLU A 45 4.08 -0.84 7.06
C GLU A 45 3.92 -0.94 5.55
N VAL A 46 4.60 -1.91 4.94
CA VAL A 46 4.42 -2.27 3.54
C VAL A 46 3.65 -3.57 3.45
N GLY A 47 2.55 -3.56 2.71
CA GLY A 47 1.79 -4.76 2.36
C GLY A 47 1.99 -5.09 0.89
N TYR A 48 2.35 -6.33 0.60
CA TYR A 48 2.51 -6.81 -0.77
C TYR A 48 1.26 -7.53 -1.25
N MET A 49 0.86 -7.24 -2.48
CA MET A 49 -0.32 -7.86 -3.08
C MET A 49 -0.14 -9.37 -3.20
N LYS A 50 1.06 -9.82 -3.57
CA LYS A 50 1.42 -11.23 -3.77
C LYS A 50 2.93 -11.42 -3.75
N VAL A 51 3.36 -12.68 -3.65
CA VAL A 51 4.74 -13.17 -3.82
C VAL A 51 5.68 -12.80 -2.66
N ALA A 52 5.61 -11.58 -2.11
CA ALA A 52 6.47 -11.09 -1.03
C ALA A 52 5.71 -10.98 0.29
N GLU A 53 6.45 -10.93 1.40
CA GLU A 53 5.91 -10.78 2.75
C GLU A 53 6.34 -9.44 3.38
N PRO A 54 5.50 -8.85 4.25
CA PRO A 54 4.17 -9.34 4.63
C PRO A 54 3.12 -9.15 3.51
N SER A 55 2.09 -10.00 3.52
CA SER A 55 0.87 -9.75 2.74
C SER A 55 0.17 -8.48 3.24
N ILE A 56 -0.81 -7.99 2.49
CA ILE A 56 -1.62 -6.84 2.94
C ILE A 56 -2.28 -7.16 4.29
N ALA A 57 -2.87 -8.35 4.47
CA ALA A 57 -3.45 -8.76 5.75
C ALA A 57 -2.41 -8.83 6.86
N GLY A 58 -1.23 -9.40 6.59
CA GLY A 58 -0.12 -9.48 7.54
C GLY A 58 0.39 -8.10 7.96
N ALA A 59 0.49 -7.17 7.02
CA ALA A 59 0.89 -5.78 7.30
C ALA A 59 -0.12 -5.08 8.22
N VAL A 60 -1.41 -5.31 8.01
CA VAL A 60 -2.46 -4.78 8.90
C VAL A 60 -2.31 -5.33 10.31
N GLU A 61 -2.03 -6.63 10.48
CA GLU A 61 -1.76 -7.21 11.80
C GLU A 61 -0.55 -6.56 12.48
N ASN A 62 0.52 -6.31 11.74
CA ASN A 62 1.70 -5.62 12.28
C ASN A 62 1.35 -4.21 12.76
N LEU A 63 0.55 -3.48 12.01
CA LEU A 63 0.10 -2.13 12.40
C LEU A 63 -0.79 -2.15 13.65
N LYS A 64 -1.67 -3.13 13.79
CA LYS A 64 -2.50 -3.33 14.99
C LYS A 64 -1.65 -3.59 16.24
N GLU A 65 -0.58 -4.35 16.11
CA GLU A 65 0.35 -4.61 17.21
C GLU A 65 1.15 -3.36 17.58
N GLU A 66 1.60 -2.60 16.57
CA GLU A 66 2.40 -1.40 16.80
C GLU A 66 1.57 -0.23 17.38
N VAL A 67 0.30 -0.12 16.99
CA VAL A 67 -0.62 0.94 17.43
C VAL A 67 -1.83 0.33 18.14
N PRO A 68 -1.78 0.11 19.47
CA PRO A 68 -2.86 -0.58 20.20
C PRO A 68 -4.23 0.10 20.13
N GLU A 69 -4.26 1.42 19.95
CA GLU A 69 -5.49 2.23 19.84
C GLU A 69 -5.81 2.61 18.38
N LEU A 70 -5.35 1.80 17.41
CA LEU A 70 -5.53 2.07 15.99
C LEU A 70 -7.02 2.14 15.62
N GLU A 71 -7.44 3.28 15.10
CA GLU A 71 -8.80 3.55 14.64
C GLU A 71 -8.91 3.62 13.12
N LYS A 72 -7.82 3.99 12.44
CA LYS A 72 -7.81 4.21 10.99
C LYS A 72 -6.49 3.79 10.36
N ILE A 73 -6.60 3.15 9.22
CA ILE A 73 -5.47 2.89 8.31
C ILE A 73 -5.67 3.71 7.04
N ILE A 74 -4.66 4.49 6.67
CA ILE A 74 -4.61 5.13 5.36
C ILE A 74 -3.70 4.28 4.47
N ALA A 75 -4.30 3.66 3.45
CA ALA A 75 -3.59 2.83 2.49
C ALA A 75 -3.31 3.62 1.21
N ILE A 76 -2.08 3.56 0.73
CA ILE A 76 -1.68 4.18 -0.53
C ILE A 76 -1.02 3.15 -1.45
N PRO A 77 -1.55 2.96 -2.67
CA PRO A 77 -0.86 2.18 -3.69
C PRO A 77 0.37 2.96 -4.17
N VAL A 78 1.56 2.40 -3.94
CA VAL A 78 2.79 3.03 -4.44
C VAL A 78 3.00 2.60 -5.89
N PHE A 79 2.11 3.09 -6.73
CA PHE A 79 2.03 2.88 -8.18
C PHE A 79 1.93 4.23 -8.86
N LEU A 80 2.53 4.38 -10.02
CA LEU A 80 2.52 5.66 -10.72
C LEU A 80 1.17 5.98 -11.35
N ALA A 81 0.49 4.98 -11.90
CA ALA A 81 -0.76 5.17 -12.63
C ALA A 81 -1.86 4.24 -12.12
N PRO A 82 -3.13 4.64 -12.23
CA PRO A 82 -4.24 3.75 -11.98
C PRO A 82 -4.31 2.61 -13.01
N GLY A 83 -4.83 1.46 -12.58
CA GLY A 83 -4.97 0.27 -13.40
C GLY A 83 -5.72 -0.82 -12.65
N ILE A 84 -5.72 -2.03 -13.19
CA ILE A 84 -6.41 -3.18 -12.58
C ILE A 84 -5.97 -3.39 -11.13
N HIS A 85 -4.68 -3.29 -10.85
CA HIS A 85 -4.18 -3.51 -9.50
C HIS A 85 -4.68 -2.45 -8.51
N THR A 86 -4.64 -1.17 -8.88
CA THR A 86 -5.07 -0.08 -7.99
C THR A 86 -6.57 0.02 -7.85
N ASN A 87 -7.34 -0.29 -8.90
CA ASN A 87 -8.78 -0.08 -8.94
C ASN A 87 -9.59 -1.32 -8.53
N ILE A 88 -9.04 -2.51 -8.66
CA ILE A 88 -9.74 -3.76 -8.42
C ILE A 88 -9.04 -4.61 -7.36
N ASP A 89 -7.78 -4.98 -7.60
CA ASP A 89 -7.08 -5.95 -6.75
C ASP A 89 -6.83 -5.42 -5.34
N ILE A 90 -6.27 -4.23 -5.21
CA ILE A 90 -5.96 -3.64 -3.91
C ILE A 90 -7.22 -3.38 -3.08
N PRO A 91 -8.29 -2.76 -3.61
CA PRO A 91 -9.53 -2.66 -2.86
C PRO A 91 -10.05 -4.03 -2.38
N THR A 92 -10.06 -5.03 -3.26
CA THR A 92 -10.51 -6.39 -2.93
C THR A 92 -9.66 -7.01 -1.81
N LEU A 93 -8.33 -6.91 -1.88
CA LEU A 93 -7.41 -7.40 -0.85
C LEU A 93 -7.57 -6.69 0.49
N LEU A 94 -8.02 -5.44 0.49
CA LEU A 94 -8.33 -4.67 1.70
C LEU A 94 -9.73 -4.94 2.26
N GLY A 95 -10.54 -5.76 1.61
CA GLY A 95 -11.93 -5.99 1.99
C GLY A 95 -12.87 -4.86 1.62
N LEU A 96 -12.46 -3.99 0.70
CA LEU A 96 -13.25 -2.88 0.16
C LEU A 96 -13.88 -3.27 -1.18
N SER A 97 -14.91 -2.51 -1.60
CA SER A 97 -15.49 -2.70 -2.92
C SER A 97 -14.52 -2.23 -4.01
N PRO A 98 -14.36 -3.00 -5.09
CA PRO A 98 -13.58 -2.54 -6.25
C PRO A 98 -14.21 -1.28 -6.86
N LEU A 99 -13.38 -0.43 -7.46
CA LEU A 99 -13.81 0.83 -8.05
C LEU A 99 -14.53 0.64 -9.40
N GLU A 100 -14.32 -0.51 -10.03
CA GLU A 100 -14.93 -0.86 -11.32
C GLU A 100 -15.10 -2.38 -11.43
N THR A 101 -15.87 -2.81 -12.43
CA THR A 101 -16.06 -4.23 -12.72
C THR A 101 -14.75 -4.80 -13.31
N ASP A 102 -14.33 -5.94 -12.77
CA ASP A 102 -13.12 -6.62 -13.27
C ASP A 102 -13.38 -7.24 -14.65
N PRO A 103 -12.69 -6.79 -15.71
CA PRO A 103 -12.85 -7.37 -17.03
C PRO A 103 -12.35 -8.82 -17.13
N ARG A 104 -11.49 -9.25 -16.21
CA ARG A 104 -10.99 -10.64 -16.11
C ARG A 104 -12.03 -11.57 -15.50
N CYS A 105 -12.92 -11.04 -14.68
CA CYS A 105 -13.94 -11.80 -13.95
C CYS A 105 -15.18 -10.92 -13.71
N PRO A 106 -16.01 -10.70 -14.75
CA PRO A 106 -17.13 -9.75 -14.67
C PRO A 106 -18.19 -10.09 -13.62
N ASP A 107 -18.32 -11.36 -13.24
CA ASP A 107 -19.26 -11.82 -12.22
C ASP A 107 -18.67 -11.77 -10.78
N GLY A 108 -17.40 -11.43 -10.65
CA GLY A 108 -16.70 -11.36 -9.36
C GLY A 108 -16.36 -12.71 -8.72
N ASN A 109 -16.59 -13.81 -9.42
CA ASN A 109 -16.33 -15.17 -8.93
C ASN A 109 -14.99 -15.68 -9.45
N TYR A 110 -13.90 -15.29 -8.79
CA TYR A 110 -12.57 -15.74 -9.15
C TYR A 110 -12.42 -17.25 -8.94
N PRO A 111 -11.63 -17.96 -9.78
CA PRO A 111 -11.26 -19.34 -9.52
C PRO A 111 -10.61 -19.52 -8.14
N ASP A 112 -10.80 -20.69 -7.52
CA ASP A 112 -10.28 -20.96 -6.16
C ASP A 112 -8.75 -20.83 -6.07
N ASP A 113 -8.02 -21.03 -7.15
CA ASP A 113 -6.57 -20.90 -7.26
C ASP A 113 -6.10 -19.48 -7.63
N HIS A 114 -7.02 -18.56 -7.86
CA HIS A 114 -6.67 -17.17 -8.14
C HIS A 114 -6.13 -16.49 -6.87
N TYR A 115 -5.09 -15.66 -7.00
CA TYR A 115 -4.45 -15.06 -5.83
C TYR A 115 -5.39 -14.19 -4.99
N LEU A 116 -6.42 -13.58 -5.58
CA LEU A 116 -7.45 -12.85 -4.84
C LEU A 116 -8.35 -13.77 -4.00
N SER A 117 -8.51 -15.03 -4.42
CA SER A 117 -9.27 -16.03 -3.66
C SER A 117 -8.45 -16.68 -2.54
N ILE A 118 -7.14 -16.79 -2.74
CA ILE A 118 -6.22 -17.43 -1.78
C ILE A 118 -5.78 -16.45 -0.68
N ALA A 119 -5.75 -15.16 -0.99
CA ALA A 119 -5.28 -14.14 -0.06
C ALA A 119 -6.03 -14.17 1.27
N GLU A 120 -5.31 -13.99 2.36
CA GLU A 120 -5.91 -13.85 3.68
C GLU A 120 -6.77 -12.59 3.75
N ASP A 121 -7.89 -12.69 4.46
CA ASP A 121 -8.76 -11.55 4.72
C ASP A 121 -8.10 -10.58 5.69
N VAL A 122 -8.28 -9.29 5.45
CA VAL A 122 -7.90 -8.25 6.40
C VAL A 122 -8.83 -8.30 7.60
N ASP A 123 -8.26 -8.41 8.79
CA ASP A 123 -8.98 -8.37 10.07
C ASP A 123 -8.74 -7.02 10.76
N PHE A 124 -9.62 -6.07 10.50
CA PHE A 124 -9.56 -4.75 11.10
C PHE A 124 -10.96 -4.14 11.25
N ASP A 125 -11.32 -3.79 12.48
CA ASP A 125 -12.63 -3.21 12.81
C ASP A 125 -12.72 -1.69 12.59
N GLY A 126 -11.59 -1.03 12.39
CA GLY A 126 -11.53 0.41 12.16
C GLY A 126 -11.78 0.79 10.70
N ASP A 127 -11.53 2.05 10.41
CA ASP A 127 -11.70 2.60 9.07
C ASP A 127 -10.44 2.35 8.20
N ILE A 128 -10.65 1.94 6.96
CA ILE A 128 -9.58 1.84 5.95
C ILE A 128 -9.91 2.82 4.83
N GLU A 129 -9.08 3.85 4.69
CA GLU A 129 -9.15 4.79 3.59
C GLU A 129 -8.11 4.41 2.53
N LEU A 130 -8.58 4.07 1.34
CA LEU A 130 -7.71 3.80 0.20
C LEU A 130 -7.54 5.06 -0.64
N LEU A 131 -6.31 5.54 -0.75
CA LEU A 131 -5.94 6.64 -1.62
C LEU A 131 -5.76 6.16 -3.07
N PRO A 132 -5.86 7.08 -4.06
CA PRO A 132 -5.51 6.75 -5.44
C PRO A 132 -4.00 6.49 -5.61
N ALA A 133 -3.60 5.98 -6.78
CA ALA A 133 -2.20 5.89 -7.19
C ALA A 133 -1.53 7.28 -7.15
N ILE A 134 -0.19 7.30 -7.13
CA ILE A 134 0.60 8.55 -7.01
C ILE A 134 0.27 9.53 -8.12
N GLY A 135 0.15 9.06 -9.36
CA GLY A 135 -0.16 9.92 -10.49
C GLY A 135 0.98 10.87 -10.89
N PRO A 136 0.66 11.91 -11.69
CA PRO A 136 1.65 12.87 -12.22
C PRO A 136 1.95 13.98 -11.21
N ASP A 137 2.42 13.62 -10.03
CA ASP A 137 2.77 14.58 -8.97
C ASP A 137 4.04 15.37 -9.32
N ASP A 138 4.08 16.64 -8.96
CA ASP A 138 5.22 17.52 -9.24
C ASP A 138 6.50 17.02 -8.54
N ASN A 139 6.40 16.44 -7.35
CA ASN A 139 7.57 15.87 -6.67
C ASN A 139 8.16 14.68 -7.44
N LEU A 140 7.32 13.92 -8.17
CA LEU A 140 7.81 12.87 -9.07
C LEU A 140 8.63 13.45 -10.22
N LEU A 141 8.18 14.58 -10.79
CA LEU A 141 8.93 15.29 -11.84
C LEU A 141 10.28 15.77 -11.32
N GLU A 142 10.35 16.26 -10.09
CA GLU A 142 11.62 16.65 -9.45
C GLU A 142 12.59 15.47 -9.32
N VAL A 143 12.07 14.28 -8.95
CA VAL A 143 12.91 13.06 -8.88
C VAL A 143 13.46 12.71 -10.26
N ILE A 144 12.62 12.75 -11.30
CA ILE A 144 13.02 12.45 -12.67
C ILE A 144 14.08 13.47 -13.15
N ASP A 145 13.83 14.76 -12.95
CA ASP A 145 14.77 15.82 -13.32
C ASP A 145 16.13 15.66 -12.64
N LYS A 146 16.13 15.37 -11.34
CA LYS A 146 17.35 15.09 -10.59
C LYS A 146 18.17 13.95 -11.22
N ARG A 147 17.52 12.84 -11.59
CA ARG A 147 18.19 11.69 -12.21
C ARG A 147 18.81 12.05 -13.56
N ILE A 148 18.07 12.84 -14.37
CA ILE A 148 18.57 13.32 -15.68
C ILE A 148 19.79 14.22 -15.47
N ASN A 149 19.70 15.18 -14.55
CA ASN A 149 20.80 16.10 -14.28
C ASN A 149 22.05 15.40 -13.76
N GLU A 150 21.90 14.39 -12.91
CA GLU A 150 23.02 13.54 -12.46
C GLU A 150 23.71 12.82 -13.64
N SER A 151 22.97 12.45 -14.68
CA SER A 151 23.49 11.83 -15.89
C SER A 151 24.22 12.82 -16.81
N LEU A 152 23.83 14.09 -16.79
CA LEU A 152 24.39 15.15 -17.65
C LEU A 152 25.61 15.84 -17.03
N ALA A 153 25.89 15.56 -15.78
CA ALA A 153 26.99 16.18 -15.05
C ALA A 153 28.38 15.66 -15.48
#